data_db507b2aef7ccc4257e0c7f8b472166e
#
_entry.id   db507b2aef7ccc4257e0c7f8b472166e
#
_cell.length_a   1.000
_cell.length_b   1.000
_cell.length_c   1.000
_cell.angle_alpha   90.00
_cell.angle_beta   90.00
_cell.angle_gamma   90.00
#
_symmetry.space_group_name_H-M   'P 1'
#
loop_
_entity.id
_entity.type
_entity.pdbx_description
1 polymer ?
#
loop_
_entity_poly.entity_id
_entity_poly.type
_entity_poly.pdbx_seq_one_letter_code
_entity_poly.pdbx_strand_id
1 'polypeptide(L)'
;MKERLKRFVFGLLGKDPKAVVVVSFCTGRDALVLKMIEEIRALLPAREHYVVSIGPAPAPDGCVCVELKPGDPYLQLRRALRRKRIGLALVLFDGAPHPLRAIAICLAPTKILAYNKNLERHHLRLSTAIASWLFLRGVPLDRIFLRPSWLCPWKRDRTQVPDDAHTVDGRPLDPARRRLAIVSPYFPYPLSHGGAVRIYHLLKEAAAELDLFLFAFARDPPAQEYGPLMEFCAKAIVLSPPHYREPRWSTLDPPETREFQSEPMRRLLERIVEEYRIDLIQVEYTQLATYPGDILVEHDVTHDLYRQVFERTQSLSAWWDLARWKRFEARAVRRFRRVVAMSEKDARLLGIPTARVIENGVDLARFQPEPEQPGQRLLFVGSFNHFPNVEAFRFFRDAVWPQLRIQYPDMTLTVVAGRNHSLYWRQFTGETAPPSDERISVLDFVRDVRPLYVECNLVIVPTTVSAGTNLKVLEAMAMERAVVSTTCGCAGLGLEHGVSVWIADDADSFAKAVARLLANPPERARLAHAAKSIAVQFDWKQLGRKQRALYREILRSPHPT
;
A
#
# COMPACT_ATOMS: atom_id res chain seq x y z
N MET A 1 -17.54 36.68 -27.70
CA MET A 1 -16.50 36.83 -28.76
C MET A 1 -15.46 35.71 -28.75
N LYS A 2 -14.81 35.38 -27.63
CA LYS A 2 -13.80 34.29 -27.53
C LYS A 2 -14.29 32.89 -27.94
N GLU A 3 -15.51 32.51 -27.63
CA GLU A 3 -16.06 31.18 -27.96
C GLU A 3 -16.38 31.02 -29.46
N ARG A 4 -16.89 32.07 -30.13
CA ARG A 4 -17.15 32.02 -31.57
C ARG A 4 -15.87 31.95 -32.37
N LEU A 5 -14.83 32.72 -31.98
CA LEU A 5 -13.52 32.67 -32.60
C LEU A 5 -12.85 31.30 -32.42
N LYS A 6 -12.95 30.69 -31.24
CA LYS A 6 -12.48 29.32 -31.01
C LYS A 6 -13.17 28.31 -31.92
N ARG A 7 -14.50 28.38 -32.07
CA ARG A 7 -15.25 27.47 -32.96
C ARG A 7 -14.83 27.62 -34.40
N PHE A 8 -14.61 28.85 -34.85
CA PHE A 8 -14.15 29.15 -36.21
C PHE A 8 -12.75 28.57 -36.48
N VAL A 9 -11.80 28.83 -35.58
CA VAL A 9 -10.42 28.32 -35.71
C VAL A 9 -10.37 26.78 -35.66
N PHE A 10 -11.16 26.13 -34.79
CA PHE A 10 -11.21 24.68 -34.74
C PHE A 10 -11.94 24.06 -35.92
N GLY A 11 -12.94 24.75 -36.50
CA GLY A 11 -13.59 24.36 -37.74
C GLY A 11 -12.63 24.34 -38.91
N LEU A 12 -11.79 25.40 -39.04
CA LEU A 12 -10.71 25.48 -40.03
C LEU A 12 -9.67 24.36 -39.88
N LEU A 13 -9.41 23.89 -38.66
CA LEU A 13 -8.50 22.78 -38.37
C LEU A 13 -9.16 21.42 -38.50
N GLY A 14 -10.43 21.34 -38.89
CA GLY A 14 -11.20 20.11 -39.02
C GLY A 14 -11.41 19.34 -37.70
N LYS A 15 -11.32 20.06 -36.55
CA LYS A 15 -11.47 19.47 -35.20
C LYS A 15 -12.79 19.89 -34.57
N ASP A 16 -13.48 18.93 -33.95
CA ASP A 16 -14.67 19.22 -33.15
C ASP A 16 -14.24 19.86 -31.81
N PRO A 17 -14.64 21.08 -31.50
CA PRO A 17 -14.31 21.74 -30.23
C PRO A 17 -14.89 21.06 -29.01
N LYS A 18 -15.94 20.25 -29.17
CA LYS A 18 -16.59 19.48 -28.08
C LYS A 18 -15.94 18.12 -27.83
N ALA A 19 -15.30 17.54 -28.84
CA ALA A 19 -14.65 16.23 -28.74
C ALA A 19 -13.28 16.33 -28.08
N VAL A 20 -13.28 16.71 -26.80
CA VAL A 20 -12.06 16.85 -25.98
C VAL A 20 -11.72 15.52 -25.33
N VAL A 21 -10.50 15.02 -25.60
CA VAL A 21 -10.02 13.72 -25.14
C VAL A 21 -8.79 13.84 -24.24
N VAL A 22 -8.57 12.83 -23.41
CA VAL A 22 -7.33 12.60 -22.68
C VAL A 22 -6.50 11.59 -23.46
N VAL A 23 -5.19 11.81 -23.58
CA VAL A 23 -4.28 10.90 -24.27
C VAL A 23 -3.15 10.52 -23.34
N SER A 24 -3.03 9.26 -23.00
CA SER A 24 -1.91 8.71 -22.24
C SER A 24 -0.88 8.08 -23.18
N PHE A 25 0.34 8.51 -23.07
CA PHE A 25 1.46 7.95 -23.82
C PHE A 25 2.20 6.93 -22.97
N CYS A 26 2.30 5.69 -23.44
CA CYS A 26 3.05 4.62 -22.79
C CYS A 26 4.56 4.87 -22.94
N THR A 27 5.12 5.73 -22.10
CA THR A 27 6.50 6.23 -22.20
C THR A 27 7.41 5.73 -21.09
N GLY A 28 7.01 4.71 -20.35
CA GLY A 28 7.77 4.14 -19.26
C GLY A 28 7.21 2.79 -18.82
N ARG A 29 7.48 2.40 -17.60
CA ARG A 29 7.10 1.09 -17.05
C ARG A 29 5.58 0.93 -16.98
N ASP A 30 5.07 -0.20 -17.44
CA ASP A 30 3.62 -0.48 -17.57
C ASP A 30 2.85 -0.27 -16.26
N ALA A 31 3.40 -0.72 -15.14
CA ALA A 31 2.75 -0.55 -13.83
C ALA A 31 2.55 0.92 -13.43
N LEU A 32 3.50 1.79 -13.78
CA LEU A 32 3.39 3.22 -13.53
C LEU A 32 2.45 3.89 -14.53
N VAL A 33 2.47 3.43 -15.78
CA VAL A 33 1.55 3.89 -16.84
C VAL A 33 0.12 3.56 -16.46
N LEU A 34 -0.16 2.35 -16.00
CA LEU A 34 -1.50 1.96 -15.53
C LEU A 34 -1.98 2.84 -14.37
N LYS A 35 -1.18 3.01 -13.33
CA LYS A 35 -1.53 3.87 -12.20
C LYS A 35 -1.78 5.33 -12.62
N MET A 36 -0.97 5.86 -13.55
CA MET A 36 -1.16 7.18 -14.14
C MET A 36 -2.51 7.27 -14.87
N ILE A 37 -2.88 6.24 -15.64
CA ILE A 37 -4.14 6.19 -16.38
C ILE A 37 -5.32 6.10 -15.42
N GLU A 38 -5.26 5.20 -14.44
CA GLU A 38 -6.30 5.01 -13.43
C GLU A 38 -6.57 6.29 -12.63
N GLU A 39 -5.50 6.97 -12.19
CA GLU A 39 -5.61 8.23 -11.46
C GLU A 39 -6.36 9.29 -12.28
N ILE A 40 -6.00 9.48 -13.54
CA ILE A 40 -6.63 10.51 -14.37
C ILE A 40 -8.04 10.12 -14.80
N ARG A 41 -8.32 8.83 -15.01
CA ARG A 41 -9.69 8.36 -15.27
C ARG A 41 -10.61 8.61 -14.07
N ALA A 42 -10.13 8.38 -12.87
CA ALA A 42 -10.87 8.71 -11.65
C ALA A 42 -11.15 10.23 -11.54
N LEU A 43 -10.22 11.08 -12.00
CA LEU A 43 -10.39 12.54 -11.98
C LEU A 43 -11.27 13.08 -13.12
N LEU A 44 -11.30 12.41 -14.26
CA LEU A 44 -11.98 12.84 -15.48
C LEU A 44 -12.83 11.71 -16.09
N PRO A 45 -13.78 11.10 -15.33
CA PRO A 45 -14.51 9.91 -15.76
C PRO A 45 -15.36 10.14 -17.01
N ALA A 46 -15.85 11.36 -17.23
CA ALA A 46 -16.67 11.71 -18.39
C ALA A 46 -15.87 11.97 -19.68
N ARG A 47 -14.53 11.81 -19.66
CA ARG A 47 -13.69 12.06 -20.83
C ARG A 47 -13.28 10.76 -21.49
N GLU A 48 -13.40 10.73 -22.83
CA GLU A 48 -12.87 9.64 -23.63
C GLU A 48 -11.34 9.58 -23.49
N HIS A 49 -10.80 8.40 -23.18
CA HIS A 49 -9.40 8.22 -22.86
C HIS A 49 -8.72 7.33 -23.91
N TYR A 50 -7.69 7.90 -24.55
CA TYR A 50 -6.83 7.22 -25.52
C TYR A 50 -5.54 6.78 -24.85
N VAL A 51 -5.11 5.55 -25.12
CA VAL A 51 -3.81 5.01 -24.70
C VAL A 51 -2.98 4.73 -25.92
N VAL A 52 -1.82 5.37 -26.02
CA VAL A 52 -0.93 5.32 -27.19
C VAL A 52 0.33 4.57 -26.84
N SER A 53 0.66 3.53 -27.59
CA SER A 53 1.84 2.68 -27.38
C SER A 53 2.57 2.34 -28.68
N ILE A 54 3.80 1.88 -28.53
CA ILE A 54 4.55 1.16 -29.57
C ILE A 54 4.62 -0.29 -29.07
N GLY A 55 3.86 -1.19 -29.73
CA GLY A 55 3.63 -2.54 -29.25
C GLY A 55 2.49 -2.68 -28.23
N PRO A 56 2.28 -3.89 -27.67
CA PRO A 56 1.17 -4.16 -26.76
C PRO A 56 1.12 -3.17 -25.60
N ALA A 57 -0.04 -2.56 -25.36
CA ALA A 57 -0.22 -1.58 -24.30
C ALA A 57 -0.96 -2.16 -23.10
N PRO A 58 -0.53 -1.85 -21.87
CA PRO A 58 -1.35 -2.02 -20.70
C PRO A 58 -2.44 -0.94 -20.71
N ALA A 59 -3.67 -1.32 -21.04
CA ALA A 59 -4.78 -0.37 -20.99
C ALA A 59 -5.93 -0.96 -20.18
N PRO A 60 -6.47 -0.19 -19.20
CA PRO A 60 -7.67 -0.58 -18.49
C PRO A 60 -8.88 -0.62 -19.44
N ASP A 61 -9.89 -1.44 -19.09
CA ASP A 61 -11.14 -1.52 -19.82
C ASP A 61 -11.79 -0.15 -20.03
N GLY A 62 -12.36 0.07 -21.22
CA GLY A 62 -13.00 1.32 -21.60
C GLY A 62 -12.05 2.44 -22.06
N CYS A 63 -10.77 2.14 -22.30
CA CYS A 63 -9.85 3.00 -23.01
C CYS A 63 -9.78 2.65 -24.49
N VAL A 64 -9.57 3.66 -25.34
CA VAL A 64 -9.31 3.45 -26.77
C VAL A 64 -7.82 3.27 -26.99
N CYS A 65 -7.39 2.06 -27.32
CA CYS A 65 -5.99 1.75 -27.59
C CYS A 65 -5.58 2.15 -29.01
N VAL A 66 -4.45 2.82 -29.12
CA VAL A 66 -3.81 3.19 -30.39
C VAL A 66 -2.40 2.63 -30.41
N GLU A 67 -2.25 1.45 -30.99
CA GLU A 67 -0.95 0.83 -31.21
C GLU A 67 -0.31 1.39 -32.48
N LEU A 68 0.87 1.97 -32.35
CA LEU A 68 1.63 2.56 -33.46
C LEU A 68 2.52 1.48 -34.09
N LYS A 69 2.36 1.31 -35.40
CA LYS A 69 3.14 0.37 -36.23
C LYS A 69 4.46 1.00 -36.70
N PRO A 70 5.43 0.21 -37.15
CA PRO A 70 6.62 0.74 -37.81
C PRO A 70 6.26 1.69 -38.97
N GLY A 71 6.95 2.83 -39.05
CA GLY A 71 6.68 3.91 -40.01
C GLY A 71 6.70 5.26 -39.33
N ASP A 72 5.89 6.22 -39.79
CA ASP A 72 5.77 7.55 -39.17
C ASP A 72 4.71 7.54 -38.06
N PRO A 73 5.11 7.41 -36.79
CA PRO A 73 4.18 7.34 -35.66
C PRO A 73 3.43 8.67 -35.44
N TYR A 74 4.02 9.81 -35.81
CA TYR A 74 3.37 11.10 -35.70
C TYR A 74 2.16 11.21 -36.66
N LEU A 75 2.33 10.81 -37.92
CA LEU A 75 1.24 10.84 -38.90
C LEU A 75 0.14 9.82 -38.54
N GLN A 76 0.49 8.63 -38.05
CA GLN A 76 -0.48 7.64 -37.62
C GLN A 76 -1.37 8.20 -36.50
N LEU A 77 -0.76 8.78 -35.47
CA LEU A 77 -1.48 9.34 -34.33
C LEU A 77 -2.30 10.57 -34.71
N ARG A 78 -1.77 11.43 -35.60
CA ARG A 78 -2.50 12.58 -36.12
C ARG A 78 -3.74 12.15 -36.91
N ARG A 79 -3.69 11.03 -37.63
CA ARG A 79 -4.86 10.46 -38.32
C ARG A 79 -5.87 9.89 -37.35
N ALA A 80 -5.43 9.12 -36.33
CA ALA A 80 -6.30 8.56 -35.29
C ALA A 80 -7.05 9.66 -34.51
N LEU A 81 -6.40 10.79 -34.25
CA LEU A 81 -6.96 11.92 -33.51
C LEU A 81 -7.45 13.08 -34.41
N ARG A 82 -7.69 12.83 -35.70
CA ARG A 82 -7.99 13.89 -36.69
C ARG A 82 -9.16 14.81 -36.30
N ARG A 83 -10.24 14.21 -35.76
CA ARG A 83 -11.45 14.92 -35.33
C ARG A 83 -11.46 15.25 -33.84
N LYS A 84 -10.51 14.76 -33.08
CA LYS A 84 -10.44 14.89 -31.64
C LYS A 84 -9.50 16.03 -31.23
N ARG A 85 -9.82 16.65 -30.11
CA ARG A 85 -8.98 17.69 -29.50
C ARG A 85 -8.32 17.14 -28.25
N ILE A 86 -7.01 17.14 -28.19
CA ILE A 86 -6.29 16.76 -26.97
C ILE A 86 -6.52 17.84 -25.92
N GLY A 87 -7.22 17.50 -24.84
CA GLY A 87 -7.40 18.35 -23.68
C GLY A 87 -6.27 18.21 -22.67
N LEU A 88 -5.76 16.97 -22.54
CA LEU A 88 -4.66 16.61 -21.64
C LEU A 88 -3.84 15.49 -22.27
N ALA A 89 -2.53 15.61 -22.26
CA ALA A 89 -1.57 14.60 -22.68
C ALA A 89 -0.76 14.13 -21.47
N LEU A 90 -0.84 12.86 -21.12
CA LEU A 90 -0.12 12.27 -19.99
C LEU A 90 1.17 11.62 -20.49
N VAL A 91 2.28 11.96 -19.87
CA VAL A 91 3.61 11.48 -20.27
C VAL A 91 4.41 11.10 -19.02
N LEU A 92 4.88 9.87 -18.96
CA LEU A 92 5.73 9.39 -17.87
C LEU A 92 7.21 9.65 -18.19
N PHE A 93 7.94 10.21 -17.24
CA PHE A 93 9.40 10.46 -17.28
C PHE A 93 10.06 9.66 -16.15
N ASP A 94 10.43 8.42 -16.45
CA ASP A 94 11.05 7.49 -15.50
C ASP A 94 12.58 7.38 -15.62
N GLY A 95 13.18 8.26 -16.43
CA GLY A 95 14.63 8.32 -16.65
C GLY A 95 15.09 7.69 -17.96
N ALA A 96 14.38 6.69 -18.52
CA ALA A 96 14.74 6.10 -19.81
C ALA A 96 14.26 6.97 -20.98
N PRO A 97 15.02 7.12 -22.07
CA PRO A 97 14.56 7.83 -23.27
C PRO A 97 13.42 7.04 -23.95
N HIS A 98 12.42 7.77 -24.48
CA HIS A 98 11.31 7.14 -25.19
C HIS A 98 10.79 8.03 -26.32
N PRO A 99 10.64 7.52 -27.55
CA PRO A 99 10.30 8.32 -28.73
C PRO A 99 8.91 8.99 -28.66
N LEU A 100 7.94 8.36 -27.98
CA LEU A 100 6.61 8.91 -27.80
C LEU A 100 6.59 10.23 -27.01
N ARG A 101 7.62 10.55 -26.22
CA ARG A 101 7.71 11.83 -25.49
C ARG A 101 7.84 13.02 -26.45
N ALA A 102 8.68 12.89 -27.46
CA ALA A 102 8.81 13.92 -28.50
C ALA A 102 7.49 14.12 -29.26
N ILE A 103 6.83 13.02 -29.62
CA ILE A 103 5.53 13.05 -30.30
C ILE A 103 4.47 13.74 -29.44
N ALA A 104 4.41 13.43 -28.16
CA ALA A 104 3.48 14.05 -27.21
C ALA A 104 3.71 15.59 -27.13
N ILE A 105 4.98 16.01 -27.08
CA ILE A 105 5.36 17.43 -27.05
C ILE A 105 4.93 18.13 -28.34
N CYS A 106 5.16 17.52 -29.50
CA CYS A 106 4.76 18.10 -30.79
C CYS A 106 3.24 18.18 -30.95
N LEU A 107 2.48 17.18 -30.45
CA LEU A 107 1.01 17.15 -30.61
C LEU A 107 0.25 18.01 -29.59
N ALA A 108 0.78 18.18 -28.40
CA ALA A 108 0.10 18.87 -27.31
C ALA A 108 1.05 19.74 -26.44
N PRO A 109 1.80 20.70 -27.02
CA PRO A 109 2.90 21.40 -26.35
C PRO A 109 2.51 22.15 -25.07
N THR A 110 1.24 22.55 -24.96
CA THR A 110 0.73 23.31 -23.80
C THR A 110 -0.19 22.49 -22.89
N LYS A 111 -0.33 21.18 -23.16
CA LYS A 111 -1.31 20.29 -22.50
C LYS A 111 -0.67 19.08 -21.85
N ILE A 112 0.65 19.09 -21.69
CA ILE A 112 1.36 17.93 -21.14
C ILE A 112 1.30 17.98 -19.62
N LEU A 113 0.81 16.88 -19.05
CA LEU A 113 0.97 16.55 -17.65
C LEU A 113 2.04 15.47 -17.56
N ALA A 114 3.23 15.86 -17.12
CA ALA A 114 4.34 14.96 -16.93
C ALA A 114 4.24 14.26 -15.59
N TYR A 115 4.53 12.98 -15.58
CA TYR A 115 4.68 12.15 -14.37
C TYR A 115 6.14 11.71 -14.25
N ASN A 116 6.64 11.64 -13.02
CA ASN A 116 7.94 11.04 -12.74
C ASN A 116 7.79 9.59 -12.23
N LYS A 117 8.90 8.92 -11.94
CA LYS A 117 8.93 7.54 -11.42
C LYS A 117 8.18 7.33 -10.09
N ASN A 118 7.93 8.41 -9.34
CA ASN A 118 7.19 8.39 -8.07
C ASN A 118 5.71 8.74 -8.26
N LEU A 119 5.23 8.83 -9.52
CA LEU A 119 3.89 9.31 -9.87
C LEU A 119 3.58 10.74 -9.41
N GLU A 120 4.61 11.52 -9.09
CA GLU A 120 4.45 12.96 -8.96
C GLU A 120 4.19 13.57 -10.33
N ARG A 121 3.33 14.58 -10.39
CA ARG A 121 2.91 15.17 -11.67
C ARG A 121 3.17 16.68 -11.75
N HIS A 122 3.51 17.14 -12.95
CA HIS A 122 3.75 18.55 -13.23
C HIS A 122 3.27 18.94 -14.63
N HIS A 123 2.55 20.06 -14.73
CA HIS A 123 2.24 20.64 -16.04
C HIS A 123 3.47 21.28 -16.67
N LEU A 124 3.94 20.73 -17.78
CA LEU A 124 5.03 21.36 -18.55
C LEU A 124 4.52 22.66 -19.17
N ARG A 125 5.09 23.79 -18.76
CA ARG A 125 4.75 25.12 -19.27
C ARG A 125 6.01 25.94 -19.47
N LEU A 126 6.04 26.77 -20.54
CA LEU A 126 7.13 27.71 -20.77
C LEU A 126 7.27 28.74 -19.63
N SER A 127 6.14 29.17 -19.04
CA SER A 127 6.14 30.07 -17.88
C SER A 127 6.75 29.49 -16.60
N THR A 128 6.93 28.16 -16.53
CA THR A 128 7.56 27.44 -15.43
C THR A 128 8.72 26.57 -15.94
N ALA A 129 9.45 27.05 -16.96
CA ALA A 129 10.49 26.28 -17.64
C ALA A 129 11.55 25.71 -16.69
N ILE A 130 12.02 26.51 -15.72
CA ILE A 130 13.00 26.09 -14.72
C ILE A 130 12.42 24.96 -13.85
N ALA A 131 11.20 25.12 -13.35
CA ALA A 131 10.52 24.10 -12.56
C ALA A 131 10.27 22.83 -13.38
N SER A 132 9.85 22.98 -14.65
CA SER A 132 9.67 21.85 -15.56
C SER A 132 10.98 21.11 -15.82
N TRP A 133 12.07 21.84 -16.03
CA TRP A 133 13.40 21.25 -16.24
C TRP A 133 13.89 20.48 -14.99
N LEU A 134 13.75 21.08 -13.81
CA LEU A 134 14.10 20.43 -12.54
C LEU A 134 13.28 19.16 -12.31
N PHE A 135 11.96 19.22 -12.56
CA PHE A 135 11.07 18.07 -12.46
C PHE A 135 11.52 16.94 -13.39
N LEU A 136 11.83 17.25 -14.66
CA LEU A 136 12.30 16.25 -15.63
C LEU A 136 13.66 15.64 -15.25
N ARG A 137 14.48 16.35 -14.47
CA ARG A 137 15.74 15.84 -13.90
C ARG A 137 15.53 15.04 -12.62
N GLY A 138 14.27 14.82 -12.22
CA GLY A 138 13.93 14.09 -11.00
C GLY A 138 14.22 14.87 -9.72
N VAL A 139 14.41 16.17 -9.82
CA VAL A 139 14.53 17.05 -8.65
C VAL A 139 13.13 17.32 -8.12
N PRO A 140 12.81 16.92 -6.88
CA PRO A 140 11.51 17.13 -6.29
C PRO A 140 11.28 18.64 -6.08
N LEU A 141 10.32 19.19 -6.82
CA LEU A 141 10.05 20.64 -6.82
C LEU A 141 9.48 21.14 -5.50
N ASP A 142 8.79 20.27 -4.76
CA ASP A 142 8.31 20.53 -3.40
C ASP A 142 9.44 20.90 -2.41
N ARG A 143 10.67 20.60 -2.76
CA ARG A 143 11.87 20.90 -1.95
C ARG A 143 12.46 22.27 -2.25
N ILE A 144 12.20 22.82 -3.42
CA ILE A 144 12.83 24.05 -3.90
C ILE A 144 11.88 25.24 -3.83
N PHE A 145 10.59 25.02 -4.11
CA PHE A 145 9.58 26.06 -4.16
C PHE A 145 8.60 25.95 -2.98
N LEU A 146 9.05 26.35 -1.80
CA LEU A 146 8.18 26.61 -0.67
C LEU A 146 7.30 27.82 -0.99
N ARG A 147 6.10 27.61 -1.54
CA ARG A 147 5.04 28.62 -1.46
C ARG A 147 4.25 28.35 -0.17
N PRO A 148 4.40 29.19 0.85
CA PRO A 148 3.54 29.10 2.02
C PRO A 148 2.09 29.23 1.56
N SER A 149 1.21 28.38 2.09
CA SER A 149 -0.22 28.38 1.72
C SER A 149 -0.93 29.72 1.94
N TRP A 150 -0.38 30.59 2.79
CA TRP A 150 -0.89 31.93 3.04
C TRP A 150 -0.61 32.93 1.89
N LEU A 151 0.33 32.64 0.98
CA LEU A 151 0.58 33.47 -0.21
C LEU A 151 -0.42 33.26 -1.36
N CYS A 152 -1.32 32.30 -1.24
CA CYS A 152 -2.34 32.02 -2.24
C CYS A 152 -3.73 31.82 -1.60
N PRO A 153 -4.31 32.86 -0.94
CA PRO A 153 -5.59 32.75 -0.24
C PRO A 153 -6.78 32.46 -1.16
N TRP A 154 -6.68 32.71 -2.47
CA TRP A 154 -7.73 32.42 -3.47
C TRP A 154 -7.72 31.01 -4.05
N LYS A 155 -6.75 30.19 -3.72
CA LYS A 155 -6.82 28.75 -3.97
C LYS A 155 -7.48 28.00 -2.81
N ARG A 156 -8.54 28.56 -2.23
CA ARG A 156 -9.50 27.78 -1.47
C ARG A 156 -10.02 26.70 -2.38
N ASP A 157 -9.86 25.48 -1.94
CA ASP A 157 -10.29 24.27 -2.61
C ASP A 157 -11.76 24.41 -3.04
N ARG A 158 -12.01 24.76 -4.29
CA ARG A 158 -13.35 24.80 -4.92
C ARG A 158 -13.81 23.41 -5.35
N THR A 159 -13.18 22.39 -4.87
CA THR A 159 -13.67 21.04 -4.97
C THR A 159 -14.46 20.75 -3.71
N GLN A 160 -15.71 21.13 -3.72
CA GLN A 160 -16.69 20.37 -2.98
C GLN A 160 -16.51 18.92 -3.44
N VAL A 161 -15.81 18.13 -2.61
CA VAL A 161 -16.02 16.70 -2.63
C VAL A 161 -17.52 16.59 -2.35
N PRO A 162 -18.29 15.93 -3.22
CA PRO A 162 -19.69 15.71 -2.95
C PRO A 162 -19.82 15.13 -1.54
N ASP A 163 -20.93 15.41 -0.86
CA ASP A 163 -21.28 14.84 0.46
C ASP A 163 -21.57 13.31 0.39
N ASP A 164 -20.85 12.58 -0.45
CA ASP A 164 -20.99 11.16 -0.75
C ASP A 164 -20.30 10.30 0.31
N ALA A 165 -20.52 10.63 1.59
CA ALA A 165 -20.22 9.70 2.66
C ALA A 165 -21.25 8.58 2.65
N HIS A 166 -20.84 7.38 2.30
CA HIS A 166 -21.67 6.20 2.48
C HIS A 166 -21.70 5.85 3.97
N THR A 167 -22.85 5.99 4.58
CA THR A 167 -23.08 5.59 5.97
C THR A 167 -23.90 4.31 6.00
N VAL A 168 -23.38 3.30 6.69
CA VAL A 168 -24.07 2.01 6.87
C VAL A 168 -24.25 1.78 8.36
N ASP A 169 -25.48 1.51 8.77
CA ASP A 169 -25.82 1.13 10.14
C ASP A 169 -25.66 -0.37 10.31
N GLY A 170 -25.11 -0.76 11.44
CA GLY A 170 -24.86 -2.16 11.79
C GLY A 170 -25.53 -2.56 13.10
N ARG A 171 -24.75 -3.10 14.03
CA ARG A 171 -25.26 -3.54 15.34
C ARG A 171 -25.92 -2.37 16.09
N PRO A 172 -27.12 -2.58 16.70
CA PRO A 172 -27.75 -1.57 17.55
C PRO A 172 -26.82 -1.09 18.68
N LEU A 173 -26.92 0.20 19.00
CA LEU A 173 -26.19 0.79 20.11
C LEU A 173 -26.69 0.26 21.45
N ASP A 174 -25.78 0.01 22.37
CA ASP A 174 -26.05 -0.33 23.75
C ASP A 174 -25.82 0.92 24.63
N PRO A 175 -26.84 1.45 25.31
CA PRO A 175 -26.70 2.62 26.16
C PRO A 175 -25.70 2.47 27.31
N ALA A 176 -25.42 1.25 27.73
CA ALA A 176 -24.47 0.95 28.79
C ALA A 176 -23.00 0.89 28.31
N ARG A 177 -22.78 0.87 26.98
CA ARG A 177 -21.43 0.75 26.40
C ARG A 177 -20.83 2.11 26.10
N ARG A 178 -19.51 2.18 26.29
CA ARG A 178 -18.70 3.29 25.80
C ARG A 178 -18.52 3.19 24.27
N ARG A 179 -18.25 4.33 23.65
CA ARG A 179 -18.21 4.46 22.19
C ARG A 179 -16.82 4.79 21.71
N LEU A 180 -16.35 4.04 20.71
CA LEU A 180 -15.03 4.19 20.12
C LEU A 180 -15.17 4.53 18.62
N ALA A 181 -14.61 5.65 18.19
CA ALA A 181 -14.41 5.96 16.79
C ALA A 181 -13.03 5.48 16.33
N ILE A 182 -12.97 4.87 15.15
CA ILE A 182 -11.74 4.40 14.52
C ILE A 182 -11.61 5.09 13.17
N VAL A 183 -10.47 5.76 12.92
CA VAL A 183 -10.17 6.40 11.64
C VAL A 183 -9.10 5.58 10.92
N SER A 184 -9.45 5.00 9.76
CA SER A 184 -8.61 4.10 8.99
C SER A 184 -8.33 4.64 7.58
N PRO A 185 -7.11 4.46 7.02
CA PRO A 185 -6.80 4.87 5.66
C PRO A 185 -7.48 4.02 4.58
N TYR A 186 -8.07 2.91 4.94
CA TYR A 186 -8.79 2.01 4.06
C TYR A 186 -9.88 1.25 4.83
N PHE A 187 -10.83 0.74 4.09
CA PHE A 187 -11.86 -0.15 4.64
C PHE A 187 -11.23 -1.53 4.95
N PRO A 188 -11.30 -2.05 6.20
CA PRO A 188 -10.51 -3.21 6.63
C PRO A 188 -11.11 -4.56 6.21
N TYR A 189 -11.83 -4.60 5.10
CA TYR A 189 -12.36 -5.80 4.49
C TYR A 189 -12.46 -5.61 2.96
N PRO A 190 -12.15 -6.62 2.13
CA PRO A 190 -11.69 -7.98 2.48
C PRO A 190 -10.30 -8.00 3.13
N LEU A 191 -9.95 -9.10 3.82
CA LEU A 191 -8.70 -9.27 4.55
C LEU A 191 -7.52 -9.47 3.59
N SER A 192 -7.25 -8.46 2.77
CA SER A 192 -6.33 -8.53 1.63
C SER A 192 -4.85 -8.29 1.98
N HIS A 193 -4.58 -7.75 3.15
CA HIS A 193 -3.22 -7.45 3.64
C HIS A 193 -3.19 -7.36 5.17
N GLY A 194 -1.98 -7.40 5.75
CA GLY A 194 -1.77 -7.51 7.19
C GLY A 194 -2.46 -6.43 8.03
N GLY A 195 -2.44 -5.18 7.55
CA GLY A 195 -3.13 -4.09 8.25
C GLY A 195 -4.65 -4.26 8.29
N ALA A 196 -5.27 -4.73 7.19
CA ALA A 196 -6.71 -5.01 7.18
C ALA A 196 -7.06 -6.16 8.11
N VAL A 197 -6.26 -7.24 8.12
CA VAL A 197 -6.42 -8.38 9.04
C VAL A 197 -6.36 -7.90 10.49
N ARG A 198 -5.36 -7.10 10.84
CA ARG A 198 -5.18 -6.55 12.19
C ARG A 198 -6.38 -5.71 12.62
N ILE A 199 -6.73 -4.69 11.83
CA ILE A 199 -7.82 -3.77 12.16
C ILE A 199 -9.12 -4.57 12.34
N TYR A 200 -9.44 -5.46 11.40
CA TYR A 200 -10.65 -6.27 11.47
C TYR A 200 -10.75 -7.10 12.76
N HIS A 201 -9.70 -7.87 13.09
CA HIS A 201 -9.74 -8.76 14.26
C HIS A 201 -9.74 -7.98 15.58
N LEU A 202 -8.95 -6.90 15.68
CA LEU A 202 -8.93 -6.09 16.89
C LEU A 202 -10.24 -5.30 17.08
N LEU A 203 -10.89 -4.84 16.01
CA LEU A 203 -12.24 -4.27 16.10
C LEU A 203 -13.27 -5.30 16.57
N LYS A 204 -13.22 -6.52 16.02
CA LYS A 204 -14.11 -7.61 16.45
C LYS A 204 -13.96 -7.90 17.94
N GLU A 205 -12.73 -7.91 18.45
CA GLU A 205 -12.46 -8.11 19.88
C GLU A 205 -12.89 -6.89 20.73
N ALA A 206 -12.72 -5.66 20.23
CA ALA A 206 -13.14 -4.45 20.93
C ALA A 206 -14.66 -4.35 21.05
N ALA A 207 -15.39 -4.85 20.06
CA ALA A 207 -16.85 -4.87 20.03
C ALA A 207 -17.51 -5.70 21.14
N ALA A 208 -16.73 -6.51 21.86
CA ALA A 208 -17.24 -7.19 23.05
C ALA A 208 -17.62 -6.19 24.18
N GLU A 209 -16.97 -5.04 24.26
CA GLU A 209 -17.13 -4.07 25.34
C GLU A 209 -17.56 -2.68 24.87
N LEU A 210 -17.35 -2.35 23.58
CA LEU A 210 -17.53 -1.01 23.04
C LEU A 210 -18.50 -1.02 21.84
N ASP A 211 -19.19 0.10 21.64
CA ASP A 211 -19.87 0.37 20.38
C ASP A 211 -18.91 1.08 19.43
N LEU A 212 -18.75 0.52 18.23
CA LEU A 212 -17.70 0.91 17.29
C LEU A 212 -18.26 1.75 16.14
N PHE A 213 -17.59 2.86 15.86
CA PHE A 213 -17.85 3.75 14.72
C PHE A 213 -16.61 3.75 13.81
N LEU A 214 -16.71 3.11 12.66
CA LEU A 214 -15.61 3.00 11.72
C LEU A 214 -15.66 4.11 10.67
N PHE A 215 -14.63 4.93 10.61
CA PHE A 215 -14.39 5.91 9.55
C PHE A 215 -13.28 5.39 8.64
N ALA A 216 -13.57 5.20 7.36
CA ALA A 216 -12.61 4.62 6.44
C ALA A 216 -12.64 5.32 5.08
N PHE A 217 -11.51 5.26 4.38
CA PHE A 217 -11.45 5.62 2.98
C PHE A 217 -11.61 4.37 2.11
N ALA A 218 -12.49 4.45 1.10
CA ALA A 218 -12.59 3.44 0.06
C ALA A 218 -13.13 4.05 -1.23
N ARG A 219 -12.75 3.49 -2.38
CA ARG A 219 -13.36 3.79 -3.67
C ARG A 219 -14.45 2.74 -3.90
N ASP A 220 -15.71 3.15 -3.84
CA ASP A 220 -16.88 2.32 -4.14
C ASP A 220 -16.79 0.88 -3.56
N PRO A 221 -16.73 0.71 -2.22
CA PRO A 221 -16.73 -0.62 -1.63
C PRO A 221 -18.07 -1.30 -1.99
N PRO A 222 -18.04 -2.53 -2.56
CA PRO A 222 -19.25 -3.26 -2.85
C PRO A 222 -20.07 -3.44 -1.58
N ALA A 223 -21.39 -3.24 -1.66
CA ALA A 223 -22.31 -3.37 -0.51
C ALA A 223 -22.15 -4.69 0.25
N GLN A 224 -21.77 -5.76 -0.44
CA GLN A 224 -21.49 -7.09 0.13
C GLN A 224 -20.27 -7.12 1.06
N GLU A 225 -19.34 -6.17 0.91
CA GLU A 225 -18.13 -6.12 1.75
C GLU A 225 -18.39 -5.47 3.13
N TYR A 226 -19.52 -4.78 3.30
CA TYR A 226 -19.88 -4.22 4.61
C TYR A 226 -20.36 -5.26 5.61
N GLY A 227 -21.04 -6.33 5.15
CA GLY A 227 -21.73 -7.30 5.99
C GLY A 227 -20.91 -7.81 7.18
N PRO A 228 -19.71 -8.38 6.98
CA PRO A 228 -18.93 -8.94 8.09
C PRO A 228 -18.54 -7.92 9.16
N LEU A 229 -18.38 -6.65 8.79
CA LEU A 229 -18.05 -5.58 9.74
C LEU A 229 -19.29 -5.09 10.49
N MET A 230 -20.45 -5.08 9.84
CA MET A 230 -21.70 -4.63 10.44
C MET A 230 -22.27 -5.59 11.50
N GLU A 231 -21.78 -6.83 11.54
CA GLU A 231 -22.09 -7.77 12.61
C GLU A 231 -21.61 -7.27 13.99
N PHE A 232 -20.56 -6.44 14.02
CA PHE A 232 -19.97 -5.98 15.28
C PHE A 232 -19.70 -4.46 15.34
N CYS A 233 -19.70 -3.73 14.24
CA CYS A 233 -19.68 -2.26 14.25
C CYS A 233 -21.10 -1.71 14.35
N ALA A 234 -21.29 -0.63 15.10
CA ALA A 234 -22.57 0.07 15.18
C ALA A 234 -22.81 0.92 13.92
N LYS A 235 -21.74 1.52 13.38
CA LYS A 235 -21.82 2.36 12.19
C LYS A 235 -20.51 2.33 11.42
N ALA A 236 -20.60 2.28 10.09
CA ALA A 236 -19.46 2.52 9.21
C ALA A 236 -19.73 3.76 8.34
N ILE A 237 -18.76 4.65 8.31
CA ILE A 237 -18.78 5.89 7.52
C ILE A 237 -17.61 5.80 6.54
N VAL A 238 -17.92 5.67 5.25
CA VAL A 238 -16.92 5.45 4.21
C VAL A 238 -16.94 6.60 3.22
N LEU A 239 -15.78 7.20 2.99
CA LEU A 239 -15.60 8.27 2.03
C LEU A 239 -14.62 7.85 0.94
N SER A 240 -14.80 8.40 -0.25
CA SER A 240 -13.76 8.30 -1.27
C SER A 240 -12.51 9.04 -0.82
N PRO A 241 -11.29 8.46 -1.02
CA PRO A 241 -10.06 9.15 -0.70
C PRO A 241 -9.96 10.45 -1.51
N PRO A 242 -9.38 11.51 -0.93
CA PRO A 242 -9.25 12.79 -1.62
C PRO A 242 -8.53 12.64 -2.95
N HIS A 243 -9.11 13.20 -4.02
CA HIS A 243 -8.44 13.25 -5.30
C HIS A 243 -7.27 14.23 -5.21
N TYR A 244 -6.07 13.70 -5.29
CA TYR A 244 -4.87 14.52 -5.27
C TYR A 244 -4.77 15.33 -6.56
N ARG A 245 -4.85 16.67 -6.47
CA ARG A 245 -4.93 17.55 -7.65
C ARG A 245 -3.64 18.29 -7.98
N GLU A 246 -2.75 18.43 -7.04
CA GLU A 246 -1.52 19.19 -7.25
C GLU A 246 -0.29 18.33 -6.96
N PRO A 247 0.84 18.68 -7.56
CA PRO A 247 2.11 18.06 -7.21
C PRO A 247 2.37 18.22 -5.72
N ARG A 248 2.88 17.17 -5.12
CA ARG A 248 3.14 17.04 -3.68
C ARG A 248 4.23 17.97 -3.14
N TRP A 249 4.65 18.95 -3.89
CA TRP A 249 5.83 19.76 -3.63
C TRP A 249 5.66 20.98 -2.73
N SER A 250 4.53 21.15 -2.10
CA SER A 250 4.29 22.39 -1.35
C SER A 250 4.33 22.24 0.17
N THR A 251 4.74 21.10 0.73
CA THR A 251 4.77 20.91 2.18
C THR A 251 6.08 20.36 2.70
N LEU A 252 6.39 20.80 3.93
CA LEU A 252 7.46 20.25 4.75
C LEU A 252 7.08 18.90 5.39
N ASP A 253 5.82 18.51 5.31
CA ASP A 253 5.32 17.23 5.79
C ASP A 253 5.41 16.18 4.67
N PRO A 254 5.52 14.89 5.00
CA PRO A 254 5.60 13.82 4.01
C PRO A 254 4.39 13.84 3.07
N PRO A 255 4.59 13.65 1.74
CA PRO A 255 3.51 13.69 0.75
C PRO A 255 2.37 12.71 1.06
N GLU A 256 2.69 11.55 1.61
CA GLU A 256 1.76 10.46 1.94
C GLU A 256 0.72 10.91 2.98
N THR A 257 1.07 11.84 3.86
CA THR A 257 0.12 12.37 4.86
C THR A 257 -0.99 13.17 4.23
N ARG A 258 -0.78 13.73 3.03
CA ARG A 258 -1.77 14.52 2.30
C ARG A 258 -2.81 13.70 1.58
N GLU A 259 -2.48 12.45 1.23
CA GLU A 259 -3.41 11.55 0.55
C GLU A 259 -4.68 11.31 1.38
N PHE A 260 -4.57 11.50 2.68
CA PHE A 260 -5.66 11.26 3.63
C PHE A 260 -6.18 12.54 4.30
N GLN A 261 -5.69 13.72 3.92
CA GLN A 261 -6.23 14.99 4.43
C GLN A 261 -7.55 15.31 3.74
N SER A 262 -8.65 14.98 4.39
CA SER A 262 -10.01 15.22 3.91
C SER A 262 -10.77 16.09 4.91
N GLU A 263 -11.13 17.29 4.48
CA GLU A 263 -11.96 18.18 5.29
C GLU A 263 -13.38 17.62 5.51
N PRO A 264 -14.03 16.99 4.52
CA PRO A 264 -15.30 16.28 4.74
C PRO A 264 -15.19 15.20 5.81
N MET A 265 -14.15 14.37 5.79
CA MET A 265 -13.92 13.34 6.82
C MET A 265 -13.77 13.98 8.21
N ARG A 266 -13.02 15.08 8.32
CA ARG A 266 -12.83 15.79 9.60
C ARG A 266 -14.15 16.29 10.15
N ARG A 267 -14.97 16.98 9.34
CA ARG A 267 -16.28 17.49 9.75
C ARG A 267 -17.26 16.38 10.12
N LEU A 268 -17.24 15.27 9.38
CA LEU A 268 -18.05 14.10 9.71
C LEU A 268 -17.64 13.49 11.04
N LEU A 269 -16.33 13.34 11.26
CA LEU A 269 -15.81 12.85 12.53
C LEU A 269 -16.24 13.76 13.68
N GLU A 270 -16.03 15.07 13.58
CA GLU A 270 -16.43 16.06 14.61
C GLU A 270 -17.93 15.99 14.88
N ARG A 271 -18.78 15.97 13.84
CA ARG A 271 -20.23 15.87 13.99
C ARG A 271 -20.66 14.57 14.68
N ILE A 272 -20.14 13.42 14.25
CA ILE A 272 -20.50 12.12 14.82
C ILE A 272 -19.99 11.98 16.26
N VAL A 273 -18.82 12.52 16.55
CA VAL A 273 -18.27 12.56 17.92
C VAL A 273 -19.22 13.31 18.86
N GLU A 274 -19.75 14.43 18.43
CA GLU A 274 -20.70 15.24 19.21
C GLU A 274 -22.08 14.55 19.28
N GLU A 275 -22.65 14.15 18.15
CA GLU A 275 -23.97 13.54 18.02
C GLU A 275 -24.09 12.25 18.83
N TYR A 276 -23.10 11.39 18.75
CA TYR A 276 -23.09 10.09 19.43
C TYR A 276 -22.29 10.09 20.72
N ARG A 277 -21.76 11.23 21.18
CA ARG A 277 -20.95 11.33 22.41
C ARG A 277 -19.85 10.26 22.45
N ILE A 278 -19.01 10.23 21.41
CA ILE A 278 -17.90 9.28 21.32
C ILE A 278 -16.92 9.50 22.47
N ASP A 279 -16.57 8.45 23.18
CA ASP A 279 -15.69 8.51 24.38
C ASP A 279 -14.20 8.46 24.01
N LEU A 280 -13.84 7.78 22.93
CA LEU A 280 -12.46 7.60 22.46
C LEU A 280 -12.37 7.68 20.93
N ILE A 281 -11.25 8.21 20.45
CA ILE A 281 -10.92 8.21 19.03
C ILE A 281 -9.57 7.52 18.84
N GLN A 282 -9.55 6.45 18.03
CA GLN A 282 -8.35 5.75 17.61
C GLN A 282 -8.05 6.08 16.15
N VAL A 283 -6.80 6.43 15.87
CA VAL A 283 -6.31 6.75 14.54
C VAL A 283 -5.34 5.66 14.11
N GLU A 284 -5.63 5.03 12.98
CA GLU A 284 -4.80 3.98 12.39
C GLU A 284 -3.80 4.59 11.42
N TYR A 285 -2.53 4.23 11.54
CA TYR A 285 -1.40 4.71 10.75
C TYR A 285 -0.99 6.18 10.99
N THR A 286 0.31 6.41 10.99
CA THR A 286 0.94 7.73 11.15
C THR A 286 0.47 8.75 10.11
N GLN A 287 0.14 8.31 8.88
CA GLN A 287 -0.33 9.20 7.82
C GLN A 287 -1.63 9.92 8.20
N LEU A 288 -2.45 9.31 9.04
CA LEU A 288 -3.71 9.89 9.54
C LEU A 288 -3.55 10.69 10.83
N ALA A 289 -2.34 10.81 11.38
CA ALA A 289 -2.11 11.52 12.65
C ALA A 289 -2.46 13.01 12.62
N THR A 290 -2.91 13.55 11.49
CA THR A 290 -3.47 14.89 11.37
C THR A 290 -4.91 14.99 11.88
N TYR A 291 -5.62 13.85 12.00
CA TYR A 291 -6.95 13.79 12.63
C TYR A 291 -6.85 13.90 14.15
N PRO A 292 -7.91 14.40 14.81
CA PRO A 292 -7.98 14.36 16.28
C PRO A 292 -8.08 12.91 16.75
N GLY A 293 -7.51 12.61 17.89
CA GLY A 293 -7.60 11.27 18.47
C GLY A 293 -6.89 11.16 19.82
N ASP A 294 -7.26 10.13 20.57
CA ASP A 294 -6.65 9.74 21.84
C ASP A 294 -5.53 8.73 21.66
N ILE A 295 -5.69 7.82 20.69
CA ILE A 295 -4.80 6.70 20.41
C ILE A 295 -4.31 6.78 18.98
N LEU A 296 -3.00 6.70 18.78
CA LEU A 296 -2.38 6.49 17.48
C LEU A 296 -1.86 5.05 17.40
N VAL A 297 -2.20 4.33 16.35
CA VAL A 297 -1.68 2.99 16.07
C VAL A 297 -0.64 3.10 14.97
N GLU A 298 0.61 2.90 15.34
CA GLU A 298 1.78 2.90 14.45
C GLU A 298 1.99 1.49 13.91
N HIS A 299 1.48 1.22 12.70
CA HIS A 299 1.66 -0.10 12.05
C HIS A 299 3.11 -0.39 11.69
N ASP A 300 3.87 0.65 11.38
CA ASP A 300 5.30 0.63 11.10
C ASP A 300 5.92 1.94 11.55
N VAL A 301 7.13 1.89 12.10
CA VAL A 301 7.89 3.11 12.37
C VAL A 301 8.43 3.64 11.05
N THR A 302 7.70 4.58 10.48
CA THR A 302 7.89 5.02 9.09
C THR A 302 9.26 5.65 8.87
N HIS A 303 9.77 6.43 9.84
CA HIS A 303 11.11 7.01 9.69
C HIS A 303 12.22 5.95 9.67
N ASP A 304 12.04 4.79 10.33
CA ASP A 304 13.01 3.68 10.27
C ASP A 304 13.05 3.05 8.87
N LEU A 305 11.89 2.89 8.22
CA LEU A 305 11.82 2.43 6.84
C LEU A 305 12.60 3.36 5.90
N TYR A 306 12.39 4.69 6.02
CA TYR A 306 13.11 5.66 5.19
C TYR A 306 14.60 5.76 5.55
N ARG A 307 14.98 5.46 6.79
CA ARG A 307 16.40 5.30 7.17
C ARG A 307 17.05 4.14 6.42
N GLN A 308 16.40 2.98 6.37
CA GLN A 308 16.89 1.82 5.61
C GLN A 308 17.00 2.13 4.10
N VAL A 309 16.03 2.86 3.54
CA VAL A 309 16.09 3.31 2.14
C VAL A 309 17.27 4.26 1.92
N PHE A 310 17.49 5.20 2.82
CA PHE A 310 18.64 6.13 2.72
C PHE A 310 19.98 5.40 2.84
N GLU A 311 20.15 4.49 3.81
CA GLU A 311 21.38 3.71 4.00
C GLU A 311 21.76 2.91 2.77
N ARG A 312 20.77 2.42 1.99
CA ARG A 312 21.00 1.67 0.74
C ARG A 312 21.27 2.55 -0.47
N THR A 313 20.55 3.65 -0.59
CA THR A 313 20.60 4.48 -1.82
C THR A 313 21.57 5.64 -1.73
N GLN A 314 21.94 6.08 -0.52
CA GLN A 314 22.78 7.24 -0.21
C GLN A 314 22.36 8.51 -0.99
N SER A 315 21.08 8.58 -1.39
CA SER A 315 20.59 9.67 -2.21
C SER A 315 20.10 10.85 -1.37
N LEU A 316 20.33 12.07 -1.83
CA LEU A 316 19.82 13.29 -1.19
C LEU A 316 18.29 13.26 -1.07
N SER A 317 17.61 12.59 -2.01
CA SER A 317 16.16 12.44 -1.94
C SER A 317 15.73 11.57 -0.76
N ALA A 318 16.36 10.43 -0.59
CA ALA A 318 16.03 9.54 0.53
C ALA A 318 16.38 10.18 1.88
N TRP A 319 17.49 10.92 1.97
CA TRP A 319 17.84 11.69 3.16
C TRP A 319 16.75 12.71 3.53
N TRP A 320 16.22 13.44 2.54
CA TRP A 320 15.18 14.43 2.79
C TRP A 320 13.86 13.78 3.20
N ASP A 321 13.49 12.67 2.57
CA ASP A 321 12.28 11.92 2.96
C ASP A 321 12.38 11.39 4.38
N LEU A 322 13.55 10.86 4.76
CA LEU A 322 13.87 10.48 6.14
C LEU A 322 13.71 11.68 7.11
N ALA A 323 14.27 12.83 6.77
CA ALA A 323 14.21 14.02 7.62
C ALA A 323 12.76 14.50 7.81
N ARG A 324 11.94 14.47 6.75
CA ARG A 324 10.51 14.83 6.81
C ARG A 324 9.72 13.86 7.69
N TRP A 325 9.89 12.56 7.48
CA TRP A 325 9.20 11.53 8.25
C TRP A 325 9.61 11.57 9.73
N LYS A 326 10.89 11.64 10.02
CA LYS A 326 11.38 11.76 11.41
C LYS A 326 10.78 12.96 12.13
N ARG A 327 10.71 14.11 11.46
CA ARG A 327 10.10 15.32 12.04
C ARG A 327 8.58 15.16 12.21
N PHE A 328 7.89 14.62 11.21
CA PHE A 328 6.43 14.47 11.25
C PHE A 328 6.02 13.48 12.34
N GLU A 329 6.58 12.29 12.34
CA GLU A 329 6.28 11.21 13.28
C GLU A 329 6.60 11.62 14.73
N ALA A 330 7.76 12.25 14.99
CA ALA A 330 8.10 12.77 16.32
C ALA A 330 7.07 13.80 16.85
N ARG A 331 6.43 14.57 15.97
CA ARG A 331 5.34 15.48 16.35
C ARG A 331 4.02 14.74 16.54
N ALA A 332 3.74 13.80 15.65
CA ALA A 332 2.52 13.02 15.66
C ALA A 332 2.37 12.24 16.97
N VAL A 333 3.36 11.43 17.33
CA VAL A 333 3.30 10.57 18.52
C VAL A 333 3.12 11.32 19.85
N ARG A 334 3.53 12.60 19.91
CA ARG A 334 3.37 13.45 21.12
C ARG A 334 1.98 14.05 21.27
N ARG A 335 1.15 13.99 20.21
CA ARG A 335 -0.21 14.57 20.24
C ARG A 335 -1.24 13.61 20.83
N PHE A 336 -0.92 12.35 20.89
CA PHE A 336 -1.84 11.31 21.33
C PHE A 336 -1.57 10.92 22.78
N ARG A 337 -2.63 10.60 23.51
CA ARG A 337 -2.53 10.15 24.92
C ARG A 337 -1.79 8.81 25.02
N ARG A 338 -1.97 7.95 24.03
CA ARG A 338 -1.26 6.67 23.90
C ARG A 338 -0.90 6.40 22.44
N VAL A 339 0.21 5.71 22.26
CA VAL A 339 0.66 5.22 20.96
C VAL A 339 0.80 3.70 21.04
N VAL A 340 0.22 2.99 20.09
CA VAL A 340 0.34 1.54 19.99
C VAL A 340 1.38 1.22 18.95
N ALA A 341 2.41 0.47 19.34
CA ALA A 341 3.46 -0.05 18.47
C ALA A 341 3.29 -1.56 18.25
N MET A 342 3.85 -2.07 17.16
CA MET A 342 3.71 -3.49 16.78
C MET A 342 4.73 -4.40 17.46
N SER A 343 5.82 -3.84 18.00
CA SER A 343 6.86 -4.59 18.68
C SER A 343 7.59 -3.74 19.71
N GLU A 344 8.33 -4.39 20.63
CA GLU A 344 9.22 -3.72 21.57
C GLU A 344 10.34 -2.93 20.85
N LYS A 345 10.78 -3.40 19.67
CA LYS A 345 11.71 -2.67 18.81
C LYS A 345 11.10 -1.35 18.36
N ASP A 346 9.86 -1.38 17.87
CA ASP A 346 9.16 -0.19 17.38
C ASP A 346 8.89 0.80 18.52
N ALA A 347 8.45 0.31 19.67
CA ALA A 347 8.25 1.14 20.86
C ALA A 347 9.55 1.87 21.30
N ARG A 348 10.69 1.15 21.25
CA ARG A 348 12.00 1.76 21.54
C ARG A 348 12.42 2.79 20.49
N LEU A 349 12.15 2.54 19.20
CA LEU A 349 12.43 3.49 18.12
C LEU A 349 11.61 4.78 18.26
N LEU A 350 10.35 4.67 18.68
CA LEU A 350 9.51 5.84 18.95
C LEU A 350 10.00 6.66 20.15
N GLY A 351 10.65 6.02 21.12
CA GLY A 351 11.32 6.69 22.26
C GLY A 351 10.38 7.50 23.15
N ILE A 352 9.11 7.10 23.29
CA ILE A 352 8.11 7.81 24.09
C ILE A 352 7.53 6.91 25.20
N PRO A 353 7.28 7.46 26.42
CA PRO A 353 6.75 6.69 27.55
C PRO A 353 5.28 6.29 27.37
N THR A 354 4.58 6.93 26.44
CA THR A 354 3.17 6.66 26.12
C THR A 354 2.98 5.48 25.19
N ALA A 355 4.07 4.90 24.65
CA ALA A 355 4.02 3.74 23.80
C ALA A 355 3.55 2.48 24.57
N ARG A 356 2.70 1.70 23.92
CA ARG A 356 2.24 0.39 24.37
C ARG A 356 2.42 -0.60 23.23
N VAL A 357 2.83 -1.81 23.53
CA VAL A 357 3.02 -2.85 22.52
C VAL A 357 1.78 -3.73 22.45
N ILE A 358 1.16 -3.76 21.27
CA ILE A 358 0.12 -4.71 20.91
C ILE A 358 0.53 -5.28 19.56
N GLU A 359 1.03 -6.48 19.57
CA GLU A 359 1.66 -7.14 18.44
C GLU A 359 0.64 -7.45 17.32
N ASN A 360 1.13 -7.85 16.15
CA ASN A 360 0.31 -8.50 15.14
C ASN A 360 -0.03 -9.92 15.57
N GLY A 361 -1.18 -10.42 15.15
CA GLY A 361 -1.70 -11.70 15.59
C GLY A 361 -2.09 -12.63 14.46
N VAL A 362 -2.58 -13.79 14.86
CA VAL A 362 -3.15 -14.83 13.99
C VAL A 362 -4.47 -15.33 14.59
N ASP A 363 -5.40 -15.72 13.74
CA ASP A 363 -6.67 -16.34 14.15
C ASP A 363 -6.46 -17.85 14.33
N LEU A 364 -6.17 -18.27 15.56
CA LEU A 364 -5.94 -19.68 15.87
C LEU A 364 -7.20 -20.55 15.71
N ALA A 365 -8.39 -19.98 15.70
CA ALA A 365 -9.60 -20.74 15.41
C ALA A 365 -9.73 -21.05 13.91
N ARG A 366 -9.22 -20.15 13.06
CA ARG A 366 -9.22 -20.30 11.61
C ARG A 366 -8.02 -21.10 11.09
N PHE A 367 -6.83 -20.83 11.61
CA PHE A 367 -5.58 -21.49 11.22
C PHE A 367 -5.35 -22.71 12.11
N GLN A 368 -5.99 -23.83 11.74
CA GLN A 368 -5.86 -25.11 12.44
C GLN A 368 -4.88 -26.00 11.69
N PRO A 369 -3.91 -26.62 12.39
CA PRO A 369 -2.95 -27.50 11.74
C PRO A 369 -3.58 -28.79 11.26
N GLU A 370 -3.06 -29.28 10.15
CA GLU A 370 -3.33 -30.62 9.64
C GLU A 370 -2.00 -31.38 9.51
N PRO A 371 -2.02 -32.74 9.56
CA PRO A 371 -0.82 -33.55 9.43
C PRO A 371 -0.06 -33.20 8.14
N GLU A 372 1.27 -33.08 8.26
CA GLU A 372 2.13 -32.82 7.12
C GLU A 372 2.10 -34.02 6.16
N GLN A 373 1.88 -33.73 4.87
CA GLN A 373 1.93 -34.73 3.81
C GLN A 373 3.39 -34.90 3.32
N PRO A 374 3.84 -36.13 3.03
CA PRO A 374 5.18 -36.35 2.48
C PRO A 374 5.41 -35.53 1.20
N GLY A 375 6.61 -34.96 1.05
CA GLY A 375 6.96 -34.16 -0.13
C GLY A 375 8.10 -33.17 0.14
N GLN A 376 8.38 -32.36 -0.90
CA GLN A 376 9.42 -31.33 -0.89
C GLN A 376 8.84 -30.01 -1.42
N ARG A 377 7.74 -29.57 -0.77
CA ARG A 377 6.99 -28.40 -1.21
C ARG A 377 7.29 -27.21 -0.33
N LEU A 378 7.81 -26.16 -0.94
CA LEU A 378 8.09 -24.89 -0.30
C LEU A 378 6.93 -23.91 -0.52
N LEU A 379 6.69 -23.03 0.45
CA LEU A 379 5.70 -21.97 0.37
C LEU A 379 6.34 -20.62 0.70
N PHE A 380 6.12 -19.65 -0.19
CA PHE A 380 6.42 -18.23 0.01
C PHE A 380 5.10 -17.43 -0.05
N VAL A 381 4.77 -16.69 1.00
CA VAL A 381 3.59 -15.82 1.02
C VAL A 381 4.04 -14.36 1.15
N GLY A 382 3.73 -13.55 0.12
CA GLY A 382 4.10 -12.13 0.17
C GLY A 382 3.71 -11.36 -1.08
N SER A 383 2.70 -10.47 -0.95
CA SER A 383 2.26 -9.64 -2.08
C SER A 383 3.40 -8.78 -2.64
N PHE A 384 3.59 -8.83 -3.96
CA PHE A 384 4.61 -8.05 -4.68
C PHE A 384 4.25 -6.56 -4.79
N ASN A 385 3.05 -6.17 -4.40
CA ASN A 385 2.75 -4.75 -4.18
C ASN A 385 3.65 -4.11 -3.12
N HIS A 386 4.19 -4.92 -2.22
CA HIS A 386 5.11 -4.51 -1.16
C HIS A 386 6.55 -4.85 -1.56
N PHE A 387 7.36 -3.83 -1.82
CA PHE A 387 8.76 -3.97 -2.29
C PHE A 387 9.62 -4.98 -1.50
N PRO A 388 9.58 -5.05 -0.15
CA PRO A 388 10.35 -6.03 0.61
C PRO A 388 10.06 -7.49 0.23
N ASN A 389 8.84 -7.82 -0.19
CA ASN A 389 8.51 -9.18 -0.63
C ASN A 389 9.12 -9.49 -2.00
N VAL A 390 9.22 -8.50 -2.89
CA VAL A 390 9.89 -8.66 -4.19
C VAL A 390 11.39 -8.91 -4.00
N GLU A 391 12.03 -8.13 -3.13
CA GLU A 391 13.46 -8.30 -2.81
C GLU A 391 13.72 -9.65 -2.13
N ALA A 392 12.84 -10.08 -1.22
CA ALA A 392 12.93 -11.37 -0.55
C ALA A 392 12.83 -12.53 -1.55
N PHE A 393 11.82 -12.48 -2.45
CA PHE A 393 11.68 -13.51 -3.48
C PHE A 393 12.84 -13.50 -4.46
N ARG A 394 13.32 -12.32 -4.87
CA ARG A 394 14.48 -12.18 -5.75
C ARG A 394 15.74 -12.80 -5.13
N PHE A 395 16.03 -12.49 -3.87
CA PHE A 395 17.13 -13.11 -3.13
C PHE A 395 17.03 -14.63 -3.12
N PHE A 396 15.86 -15.19 -2.81
CA PHE A 396 15.65 -16.63 -2.79
C PHE A 396 15.83 -17.25 -4.18
N ARG A 397 15.17 -16.69 -5.20
CA ARG A 397 15.20 -17.17 -6.58
C ARG A 397 16.62 -17.16 -7.18
N ASP A 398 17.35 -16.06 -6.97
CA ASP A 398 18.63 -15.84 -7.67
C ASP A 398 19.81 -16.52 -6.97
N ALA A 399 19.79 -16.55 -5.64
CA ALA A 399 20.93 -17.01 -4.87
C ALA A 399 20.71 -18.36 -4.15
N VAL A 400 19.48 -18.69 -3.74
CA VAL A 400 19.18 -19.91 -2.96
C VAL A 400 18.64 -21.03 -3.84
N TRP A 401 17.62 -20.74 -4.67
CA TRP A 401 16.94 -21.72 -5.50
C TRP A 401 17.89 -22.49 -6.44
N PRO A 402 18.87 -21.88 -7.11
CA PRO A 402 19.81 -22.60 -7.99
C PRO A 402 20.61 -23.70 -7.29
N GLN A 403 20.93 -23.51 -6.02
CA GLN A 403 21.65 -24.50 -5.20
C GLN A 403 20.77 -25.69 -4.86
N LEU A 404 19.50 -25.45 -4.53
CA LEU A 404 18.54 -26.47 -4.11
C LEU A 404 18.00 -27.28 -5.29
N ARG A 405 17.72 -26.63 -6.42
CA ARG A 405 17.08 -27.26 -7.59
C ARG A 405 17.86 -28.44 -8.17
N ILE A 406 19.16 -28.46 -8.00
CA ILE A 406 20.04 -29.54 -8.46
C ILE A 406 19.96 -30.72 -7.49
N GLN A 407 19.96 -30.45 -6.20
CA GLN A 407 19.96 -31.45 -5.15
C GLN A 407 18.57 -32.11 -4.97
N TYR A 408 17.50 -31.34 -5.23
CA TYR A 408 16.09 -31.77 -5.03
C TYR A 408 15.31 -31.58 -6.34
N PRO A 409 15.36 -32.55 -7.29
CA PRO A 409 14.69 -32.43 -8.59
C PRO A 409 13.16 -32.36 -8.49
N ASP A 410 12.56 -33.00 -7.47
CA ASP A 410 11.11 -33.02 -7.25
C ASP A 410 10.61 -31.86 -6.36
N MET A 411 11.49 -30.98 -5.92
CA MET A 411 11.13 -29.85 -5.09
C MET A 411 10.32 -28.81 -5.87
N THR A 412 9.23 -28.35 -5.27
CA THR A 412 8.39 -27.30 -5.83
C THR A 412 8.30 -26.11 -4.89
N LEU A 413 8.05 -24.94 -5.46
CA LEU A 413 7.82 -23.69 -4.73
C LEU A 413 6.52 -23.05 -5.15
N THR A 414 5.62 -22.84 -4.21
CA THR A 414 4.41 -22.02 -4.40
C THR A 414 4.65 -20.62 -3.85
N VAL A 415 4.40 -19.61 -4.67
CA VAL A 415 4.58 -18.19 -4.36
C VAL A 415 3.23 -17.48 -4.43
N VAL A 416 2.72 -16.99 -3.31
CA VAL A 416 1.52 -16.15 -3.29
C VAL A 416 1.94 -14.68 -3.42
N ALA A 417 1.89 -14.18 -4.64
CA ALA A 417 2.44 -12.87 -5.01
C ALA A 417 1.42 -11.72 -5.02
N GLY A 418 0.12 -12.04 -4.94
CA GLY A 418 -0.97 -11.07 -4.92
C GLY A 418 -1.35 -10.53 -6.30
N ARG A 419 -2.46 -9.76 -6.35
CA ARG A 419 -3.00 -9.22 -7.62
C ARG A 419 -1.97 -8.39 -8.38
N ASN A 420 -1.97 -8.54 -9.70
CA ASN A 420 -1.08 -7.80 -10.61
C ASN A 420 0.42 -7.98 -10.29
N HIS A 421 0.81 -9.12 -9.74
CA HIS A 421 2.18 -9.38 -9.29
C HIS A 421 3.22 -9.15 -10.39
N SER A 422 2.93 -9.49 -11.65
CA SER A 422 3.85 -9.28 -12.78
C SER A 422 4.15 -7.80 -13.04
N LEU A 423 3.16 -6.91 -12.81
CA LEU A 423 3.35 -5.46 -12.95
C LEU A 423 4.28 -4.92 -11.86
N TYR A 424 4.06 -5.34 -10.61
CA TYR A 424 4.91 -4.93 -9.49
C TYR A 424 6.30 -5.55 -9.60
N TRP A 425 6.39 -6.80 -10.04
CA TRP A 425 7.68 -7.43 -10.33
C TRP A 425 8.49 -6.59 -11.31
N ARG A 426 7.90 -6.27 -12.48
CA ARG A 426 8.53 -5.41 -13.49
C ARG A 426 8.89 -4.02 -12.94
N GLN A 427 8.00 -3.45 -12.14
CA GLN A 427 8.22 -2.13 -11.53
C GLN A 427 9.47 -2.09 -10.64
N PHE A 428 9.69 -3.13 -9.83
CA PHE A 428 10.76 -3.13 -8.84
C PHE A 428 12.07 -3.74 -9.35
N THR A 429 12.00 -4.72 -10.24
CA THR A 429 13.19 -5.41 -10.75
C THR A 429 13.63 -4.94 -12.13
N GLY A 430 12.73 -4.39 -12.94
CA GLY A 430 12.94 -4.08 -14.35
C GLY A 430 12.80 -5.29 -15.29
N GLU A 431 12.58 -6.49 -14.75
CA GLU A 431 12.39 -7.73 -15.52
C GLU A 431 10.95 -7.85 -16.02
N THR A 432 10.73 -8.45 -17.20
CA THR A 432 9.41 -8.53 -17.83
C THR A 432 8.41 -9.44 -17.10
N ALA A 433 8.90 -10.49 -16.47
CA ALA A 433 8.10 -11.41 -15.66
C ALA A 433 8.97 -12.02 -14.55
N PRO A 434 8.40 -12.54 -13.47
CA PRO A 434 9.10 -13.48 -12.61
C PRO A 434 9.59 -14.65 -13.48
N PRO A 435 10.82 -15.16 -13.25
CA PRO A 435 11.35 -16.22 -14.11
C PRO A 435 10.49 -17.47 -14.05
N SER A 436 10.31 -18.08 -15.18
CA SER A 436 9.62 -19.35 -15.34
C SER A 436 10.57 -20.52 -15.09
N ASP A 437 10.62 -21.02 -13.88
CA ASP A 437 11.00 -22.40 -13.61
C ASP A 437 9.67 -23.17 -13.49
N GLU A 438 9.50 -24.27 -14.17
CA GLU A 438 8.26 -25.07 -14.16
C GLU A 438 7.89 -25.59 -12.76
N ARG A 439 8.84 -25.62 -11.85
CA ARG A 439 8.67 -26.00 -10.45
C ARG A 439 8.34 -24.82 -9.52
N ILE A 440 8.31 -23.60 -10.05
CA ILE A 440 7.91 -22.41 -9.30
C ILE A 440 6.54 -21.95 -9.80
N SER A 441 5.52 -22.13 -8.99
CA SER A 441 4.15 -21.65 -9.26
C SER A 441 3.94 -20.29 -8.61
N VAL A 442 3.75 -19.23 -9.39
CA VAL A 442 3.45 -17.89 -8.91
C VAL A 442 1.95 -17.63 -9.02
N LEU A 443 1.30 -17.50 -7.88
CA LEU A 443 -0.14 -17.29 -7.77
C LEU A 443 -0.46 -15.80 -7.59
N ASP A 444 -1.55 -15.38 -8.17
CA ASP A 444 -2.19 -14.10 -7.90
C ASP A 444 -2.76 -14.04 -6.46
N PHE A 445 -3.76 -13.23 -6.24
CA PHE A 445 -4.45 -13.16 -4.96
C PHE A 445 -5.17 -14.47 -4.63
N VAL A 446 -4.80 -15.08 -3.53
CA VAL A 446 -5.46 -16.26 -2.96
C VAL A 446 -6.34 -15.82 -1.79
N ARG A 447 -7.64 -16.08 -1.90
CA ARG A 447 -8.62 -15.67 -0.87
C ARG A 447 -8.43 -16.42 0.45
N ASP A 448 -8.04 -17.69 0.37
CA ASP A 448 -7.76 -18.54 1.51
C ASP A 448 -6.41 -19.25 1.33
N VAL A 449 -5.43 -18.85 2.12
CA VAL A 449 -4.06 -19.38 2.05
C VAL A 449 -3.87 -20.68 2.84
N ARG A 450 -4.85 -21.08 3.67
CA ARG A 450 -4.73 -22.26 4.53
C ARG A 450 -4.45 -23.57 3.78
N PRO A 451 -5.11 -23.87 2.65
CA PRO A 451 -4.78 -25.07 1.88
C PRO A 451 -3.29 -25.11 1.47
N LEU A 452 -2.70 -23.97 1.13
CA LEU A 452 -1.29 -23.90 0.75
C LEU A 452 -0.36 -24.21 1.94
N TYR A 453 -0.73 -23.76 3.15
CA TYR A 453 0.00 -24.15 4.36
C TYR A 453 -0.17 -25.64 4.68
N VAL A 454 -1.35 -26.22 4.41
CA VAL A 454 -1.58 -27.68 4.61
C VAL A 454 -0.72 -28.48 3.65
N GLU A 455 -0.63 -28.07 2.39
CA GLU A 455 0.11 -28.78 1.34
C GLU A 455 1.63 -28.63 1.48
N CYS A 456 2.14 -27.50 2.02
CA CYS A 456 3.58 -27.27 2.07
C CYS A 456 4.26 -28.09 3.18
N ASN A 457 5.55 -28.39 2.96
CA ASN A 457 6.43 -29.02 3.94
C ASN A 457 7.28 -27.98 4.70
N LEU A 458 7.55 -26.83 4.06
CA LEU A 458 8.41 -25.81 4.65
C LEU A 458 7.99 -24.42 4.16
N VAL A 459 7.88 -23.48 5.06
CA VAL A 459 7.64 -22.07 4.75
C VAL A 459 8.97 -21.32 4.71
N ILE A 460 9.20 -20.55 3.66
CA ILE A 460 10.40 -19.74 3.51
C ILE A 460 10.10 -18.25 3.65
N VAL A 461 10.89 -17.57 4.48
CA VAL A 461 10.75 -16.13 4.77
C VAL A 461 12.11 -15.44 4.61
N PRO A 462 12.63 -15.34 3.38
CA PRO A 462 13.95 -14.81 3.08
C PRO A 462 13.96 -13.27 3.05
N THR A 463 13.29 -12.63 4.02
CA THR A 463 13.08 -11.19 4.08
C THR A 463 14.34 -10.48 4.54
N THR A 464 14.94 -9.66 3.68
CA THR A 464 16.17 -8.90 3.99
C THR A 464 15.87 -7.47 4.45
N VAL A 465 14.66 -6.99 4.22
CA VAL A 465 14.15 -5.68 4.65
C VAL A 465 12.78 -5.89 5.26
N SER A 466 12.58 -5.49 6.49
CA SER A 466 11.27 -5.57 7.12
C SER A 466 10.95 -4.29 7.88
N ALA A 467 9.73 -3.82 7.67
CA ALA A 467 9.04 -2.97 8.61
C ALA A 467 7.90 -3.82 9.20
N GLY A 468 7.78 -3.84 10.52
CA GLY A 468 6.73 -4.56 11.23
C GLY A 468 6.91 -6.09 11.30
N THR A 469 5.90 -6.77 11.85
CA THR A 469 5.88 -8.23 12.07
C THR A 469 5.34 -8.97 10.83
N ASN A 470 6.00 -10.01 10.39
CA ASN A 470 5.58 -10.83 9.26
C ASN A 470 4.45 -11.80 9.63
N LEU A 471 3.20 -11.49 9.24
CA LEU A 471 2.03 -12.35 9.49
C LEU A 471 2.19 -13.77 8.94
N LYS A 472 2.87 -13.91 7.80
CA LYS A 472 3.16 -15.23 7.18
C LYS A 472 3.91 -16.18 8.10
N VAL A 473 4.72 -15.66 9.03
CA VAL A 473 5.40 -16.46 10.05
C VAL A 473 4.39 -16.90 11.10
N LEU A 474 3.53 -16.02 11.59
CA LEU A 474 2.48 -16.34 12.56
C LEU A 474 1.48 -17.36 11.99
N GLU A 475 1.12 -17.22 10.72
CA GLU A 475 0.26 -18.19 10.02
C GLU A 475 0.93 -19.56 9.92
N ALA A 476 2.22 -19.61 9.54
CA ALA A 476 2.99 -20.86 9.50
C ALA A 476 3.09 -21.52 10.89
N MET A 477 3.35 -20.73 11.94
CA MET A 477 3.37 -21.20 13.32
C MET A 477 2.02 -21.81 13.74
N ALA A 478 0.93 -21.11 13.44
CA ALA A 478 -0.43 -21.59 13.76
C ALA A 478 -0.78 -22.87 13.01
N MET A 479 -0.38 -22.98 11.74
CA MET A 479 -0.58 -24.16 10.89
C MET A 479 0.43 -25.28 11.16
N GLU A 480 1.28 -25.12 12.19
CA GLU A 480 2.31 -26.10 12.57
C GLU A 480 3.19 -26.49 11.38
N ARG A 481 3.72 -25.46 10.69
CA ARG A 481 4.69 -25.61 9.59
C ARG A 481 6.03 -25.03 10.00
N ALA A 482 7.09 -25.78 9.74
CA ALA A 482 8.45 -25.31 10.00
C ALA A 482 8.79 -24.11 9.10
N VAL A 483 9.58 -23.19 9.64
CA VAL A 483 9.97 -21.97 8.97
C VAL A 483 11.48 -21.87 8.84
N VAL A 484 11.97 -21.58 7.65
CA VAL A 484 13.31 -21.03 7.42
C VAL A 484 13.17 -19.55 7.17
N SER A 485 13.84 -18.75 7.98
CA SER A 485 13.75 -17.29 7.91
C SER A 485 15.11 -16.63 8.03
N THR A 486 15.23 -15.40 7.59
CA THR A 486 16.30 -14.51 8.03
C THR A 486 15.98 -13.96 9.44
N THR A 487 17.00 -13.44 10.12
CA THR A 487 16.84 -12.71 11.39
C THR A 487 15.80 -11.60 11.25
N CYS A 488 15.84 -10.87 10.14
CA CYS A 488 14.89 -9.80 9.83
C CYS A 488 13.46 -10.33 9.59
N GLY A 489 13.33 -11.51 8.98
CA GLY A 489 12.03 -12.10 8.63
C GLY A 489 11.22 -12.58 9.83
N CYS A 490 11.85 -12.97 10.92
CA CYS A 490 11.18 -13.45 12.13
C CYS A 490 11.33 -12.50 13.34
N ALA A 491 11.82 -11.27 13.10
CA ALA A 491 12.03 -10.29 14.16
C ALA A 491 10.74 -9.99 14.94
N GLY A 492 10.87 -9.87 16.26
CA GLY A 492 9.76 -9.48 17.16
C GLY A 492 8.80 -10.61 17.54
N LEU A 493 9.06 -11.86 17.10
CA LEU A 493 8.19 -13.01 17.37
C LEU A 493 8.66 -13.93 18.51
N GLY A 494 9.79 -13.62 19.14
CA GLY A 494 10.33 -14.43 20.22
C GLY A 494 10.76 -15.84 19.79
N LEU A 495 11.08 -16.01 18.49
CA LEU A 495 11.52 -17.30 17.94
C LEU A 495 13.02 -17.50 18.15
N GLU A 496 13.42 -18.73 18.46
CA GLU A 496 14.79 -19.12 18.72
C GLU A 496 15.30 -20.06 17.64
N HIS A 497 16.52 -19.74 17.12
CA HIS A 497 17.20 -20.54 16.10
C HIS A 497 17.41 -22.00 16.54
N GLY A 498 17.04 -22.94 15.68
CA GLY A 498 17.18 -24.37 15.93
C GLY A 498 16.19 -24.94 16.96
N VAL A 499 15.38 -24.10 17.59
CA VAL A 499 14.33 -24.51 18.56
C VAL A 499 12.94 -24.36 17.95
N SER A 500 12.56 -23.17 17.50
CA SER A 500 11.23 -22.85 16.96
C SER A 500 11.26 -22.27 15.52
N VAL A 501 12.44 -21.93 15.02
CA VAL A 501 12.67 -21.44 13.66
C VAL A 501 14.08 -21.80 13.23
N TRP A 502 14.31 -21.92 11.93
CA TRP A 502 15.68 -22.00 11.41
C TRP A 502 16.07 -20.64 10.83
N ILE A 503 17.04 -19.97 11.44
CA ILE A 503 17.50 -18.65 11.01
C ILE A 503 18.73 -18.80 10.11
N ALA A 504 18.72 -18.13 8.95
CA ALA A 504 19.83 -18.08 8.00
C ALA A 504 19.76 -16.75 7.23
N ASP A 505 20.84 -15.97 7.27
CA ASP A 505 20.86 -14.60 6.75
C ASP A 505 21.55 -14.45 5.38
N ASP A 506 22.32 -15.45 4.95
CA ASP A 506 22.97 -15.51 3.64
C ASP A 506 22.45 -16.67 2.79
N ALA A 507 22.75 -16.65 1.49
CA ALA A 507 22.22 -17.61 0.53
C ALA A 507 22.65 -19.05 0.81
N ASP A 508 23.90 -19.25 1.18
CA ASP A 508 24.46 -20.60 1.39
C ASP A 508 23.92 -21.23 2.67
N SER A 509 23.86 -20.46 3.76
CA SER A 509 23.25 -20.92 5.01
C SER A 509 21.75 -21.16 4.85
N PHE A 510 21.06 -20.33 4.05
CA PHE A 510 19.63 -20.50 3.77
C PHE A 510 19.37 -21.77 2.94
N ALA A 511 20.15 -22.01 1.90
CA ALA A 511 20.05 -23.23 1.10
C ALA A 511 20.33 -24.48 1.96
N LYS A 512 21.38 -24.47 2.78
CA LYS A 512 21.70 -25.57 3.71
C LYS A 512 20.58 -25.82 4.72
N ALA A 513 19.96 -24.75 5.23
CA ALA A 513 18.84 -24.84 6.16
C ALA A 513 17.60 -25.50 5.51
N VAL A 514 17.25 -25.07 4.30
CA VAL A 514 16.15 -25.67 3.53
C VAL A 514 16.43 -27.15 3.25
N ALA A 515 17.65 -27.46 2.74
CA ALA A 515 18.07 -28.83 2.45
C ALA A 515 18.01 -29.73 3.69
N ARG A 516 18.56 -29.28 4.81
CA ARG A 516 18.52 -29.99 6.09
C ARG A 516 17.09 -30.31 6.54
N LEU A 517 16.21 -29.31 6.52
CA LEU A 517 14.84 -29.50 6.98
C LEU A 517 14.01 -30.32 5.99
N LEU A 518 14.27 -30.25 4.69
CA LEU A 518 13.61 -31.16 3.72
C LEU A 518 14.02 -32.62 3.94
N ALA A 519 15.28 -32.85 4.26
CA ALA A 519 15.81 -34.20 4.51
C ALA A 519 15.42 -34.78 5.89
N ASN A 520 14.95 -33.96 6.84
CA ASN A 520 14.71 -34.39 8.22
C ASN A 520 13.29 -34.02 8.71
N PRO A 521 12.25 -34.82 8.33
CA PRO A 521 10.88 -34.61 8.80
C PRO A 521 10.70 -34.51 10.32
N PRO A 522 11.39 -35.35 11.14
CA PRO A 522 11.30 -35.24 12.61
C PRO A 522 11.77 -33.89 13.15
N GLU A 523 12.85 -33.34 12.58
CA GLU A 523 13.36 -32.03 12.98
C GLU A 523 12.40 -30.90 12.56
N ARG A 524 11.79 -30.98 11.36
CA ARG A 524 10.73 -30.06 10.95
C ARG A 524 9.56 -30.08 11.92
N ALA A 525 9.05 -31.26 12.25
CA ALA A 525 7.94 -31.42 13.18
C ALA A 525 8.24 -30.82 14.55
N ARG A 526 9.45 -31.07 15.07
CA ARG A 526 9.89 -30.52 16.36
C ARG A 526 9.90 -28.99 16.36
N LEU A 527 10.50 -28.37 15.32
CA LEU A 527 10.53 -26.91 15.16
C LEU A 527 9.11 -26.33 15.04
N ALA A 528 8.29 -26.94 14.21
CA ALA A 528 6.91 -26.51 13.97
C ALA A 528 6.06 -26.56 15.23
N HIS A 529 6.19 -27.65 16.01
CA HIS A 529 5.48 -27.80 17.28
C HIS A 529 5.90 -26.76 18.32
N ALA A 530 7.20 -26.50 18.44
CA ALA A 530 7.71 -25.44 19.33
C ALA A 530 7.22 -24.05 18.90
N ALA A 531 7.24 -23.75 17.59
CA ALA A 531 6.73 -22.50 17.06
C ALA A 531 5.23 -22.30 17.32
N LYS A 532 4.42 -23.36 17.15
CA LYS A 532 2.98 -23.32 17.44
C LYS A 532 2.69 -22.99 18.90
N SER A 533 3.47 -23.52 19.82
CA SER A 533 3.32 -23.22 21.25
C SER A 533 3.52 -21.73 21.55
N ILE A 534 4.43 -21.06 20.80
CA ILE A 534 4.67 -19.62 20.87
C ILE A 534 3.51 -18.84 20.22
N ALA A 535 2.90 -19.37 19.13
CA ALA A 535 1.82 -18.69 18.43
C ALA A 535 0.60 -18.37 19.31
N VAL A 536 0.38 -19.13 20.38
CA VAL A 536 -0.75 -18.94 21.31
C VAL A 536 -0.79 -17.51 21.89
N GLN A 537 0.36 -16.91 22.18
CA GLN A 537 0.43 -15.54 22.71
C GLN A 537 0.02 -14.48 21.67
N PHE A 538 0.05 -14.82 20.38
CA PHE A 538 -0.34 -13.97 19.26
C PHE A 538 -1.77 -14.22 18.77
N ASP A 539 -2.58 -14.98 19.51
CA ASP A 539 -4.02 -15.10 19.20
C ASP A 539 -4.69 -13.72 19.29
N TRP A 540 -5.47 -13.36 18.28
CA TRP A 540 -6.22 -12.10 18.29
C TRP A 540 -7.07 -11.91 19.55
N LYS A 541 -7.56 -12.99 20.17
CA LYS A 541 -8.28 -12.92 21.45
C LYS A 541 -7.39 -12.43 22.59
N GLN A 542 -6.12 -12.87 22.62
CA GLN A 542 -5.15 -12.41 23.63
C GLN A 542 -4.80 -10.95 23.40
N LEU A 543 -4.51 -10.58 22.17
CA LEU A 543 -4.17 -9.22 21.78
C LEU A 543 -5.37 -8.27 21.99
N GLY A 544 -6.58 -8.72 21.70
CA GLY A 544 -7.80 -8.00 22.00
C GLY A 544 -8.00 -7.72 23.49
N ARG A 545 -7.59 -8.65 24.37
CA ARG A 545 -7.58 -8.39 25.83
C ARG A 545 -6.60 -7.26 26.19
N LYS A 546 -5.38 -7.26 25.62
CA LYS A 546 -4.40 -6.17 25.80
C LYS A 546 -4.99 -4.85 25.34
N GLN A 547 -5.63 -4.83 24.18
CA GLN A 547 -6.23 -3.62 23.61
C GLN A 547 -7.40 -3.11 24.46
N ARG A 548 -8.31 -3.97 24.89
CA ARG A 548 -9.41 -3.56 25.79
C ARG A 548 -8.91 -3.04 27.14
N ALA A 549 -7.82 -3.62 27.68
CA ALA A 549 -7.19 -3.11 28.88
C ALA A 549 -6.65 -1.67 28.68
N LEU A 550 -6.04 -1.40 27.53
CA LEU A 550 -5.59 -0.06 27.16
C LEU A 550 -6.76 0.93 27.07
N TYR A 551 -7.88 0.55 26.44
CA TYR A 551 -9.06 1.42 26.37
C TYR A 551 -9.61 1.76 27.75
N ARG A 552 -9.72 0.74 28.64
CA ARG A 552 -10.16 0.95 30.03
C ARG A 552 -9.21 1.86 30.82
N GLU A 553 -7.89 1.74 30.60
CA GLU A 553 -6.89 2.63 31.21
C GLU A 553 -7.15 4.09 30.82
N ILE A 554 -7.36 4.35 29.51
CA ILE A 554 -7.55 5.70 29.01
C ILE A 554 -8.90 6.28 29.47
N LEU A 555 -9.97 5.47 29.45
CA LEU A 555 -11.31 5.90 29.89
C LEU A 555 -11.41 6.25 31.38
N ARG A 556 -10.54 5.65 32.19
CA ARG A 556 -10.47 5.96 33.64
C ARG A 556 -9.63 7.19 33.95
N SER A 557 -8.71 7.56 33.07
CA SER A 557 -7.83 8.72 33.28
C SER A 557 -8.56 9.99 32.85
N PRO A 558 -8.61 11.05 33.66
CA PRO A 558 -9.23 12.30 33.27
C PRO A 558 -8.55 12.85 32.02
N HIS A 559 -9.31 13.54 31.16
CA HIS A 559 -8.73 14.30 30.06
C HIS A 559 -7.71 15.29 30.63
N PRO A 560 -6.47 15.32 30.11
CA PRO A 560 -5.60 16.45 30.43
C PRO A 560 -6.29 17.72 29.95
N THR A 561 -6.62 18.61 30.89
CA THR A 561 -7.18 19.95 30.65
C THR A 561 -6.21 20.81 29.85
#